data_5a8ad30cc824e6c02797d7b603ba8e43
#
_entry.id   5a8ad30cc824e6c02797d7b603ba8e43
#
_cell.length_a   1.000
_cell.length_b   1.000
_cell.length_c   1.000
_cell.angle_alpha   90.00
_cell.angle_beta   90.00
_cell.angle_gamma   90.00
#
_symmetry.space_group_name_H-M   'P 1'
#
loop_
_entity.id
_entity.type
_entity.pdbx_description
1 polymer ?
#
loop_
_entity_poly.entity_id
_entity_poly.type
_entity_poly.pdbx_seq_one_letter_code
_entity_poly.pdbx_strand_id
1 'polypeptide(L)'
;MFTEKDLQQIEKHGLTPDAVERQLENFRRGFPFLKVVRAASPGDGVMVVGDAEAAAAVARYEREADRLGIVKFVPASGAATRMFKELFEFVNEGKRGKGIDTLLDNIGRFAFWPELKAVLPPDADDKATVRAIVKDGLGYGQKPKGLVTFHAYPEGARKAVEEHLVEGAVYAAARGVARIHFTVSPEHIAGFETLLAEKVPVYERRFGIRYDISFSVQKPSTDTIAVNPDNTPFRQDDGTLLFRPAGHGALIENLNEIDADLIFIKNIDNVTTDARRGDTVRYKKVLAGVLLDLQGRAFEYLKALEVGGAELEPIAEFIEKQLCVKLPAEYDSALLRAVLDRPIRVCGMVRNEGEPGGGPFWVGNPDGTESLQIAESSQIAPDDLPLMQSATHFNPVDLVCGVRDSKGCKFDLRRYTDPATGFISSKSSGGRDLRAQELPGLWNGAMAKWNTVFVDVPVTTFSPVKVVQDLLRPQHQ
;
A
#
# COMPACT_ATOMS: atom_id res chain seq x y z
N MET A 1 -20.29 -14.94 -25.69
CA MET A 1 -21.58 -15.09 -25.01
C MET A 1 -21.37 -16.13 -23.92
N PHE A 2 -21.77 -15.82 -22.68
CA PHE A 2 -21.62 -16.69 -21.53
C PHE A 2 -22.69 -17.79 -21.54
N THR A 3 -22.33 -19.02 -21.14
CA THR A 3 -23.26 -20.11 -20.88
C THR A 3 -23.99 -19.90 -19.55
N GLU A 4 -25.05 -20.64 -19.30
CA GLU A 4 -25.77 -20.59 -18.02
C GLU A 4 -24.86 -20.93 -16.83
N LYS A 5 -23.95 -21.90 -16.99
CA LYS A 5 -22.93 -22.23 -15.98
C LYS A 5 -21.95 -21.06 -15.72
N ASP A 6 -21.57 -20.33 -16.78
CA ASP A 6 -20.70 -19.15 -16.63
C ASP A 6 -21.43 -18.04 -15.85
N LEU A 7 -22.71 -17.80 -16.13
CA LEU A 7 -23.51 -16.80 -15.42
C LEU A 7 -23.63 -17.15 -13.93
N GLN A 8 -23.88 -18.41 -13.59
CA GLN A 8 -23.90 -18.88 -12.20
C GLN A 8 -22.53 -18.71 -11.51
N GLN A 9 -21.43 -18.98 -12.22
CA GLN A 9 -20.08 -18.78 -11.69
C GLN A 9 -19.77 -17.30 -11.45
N ILE A 10 -20.15 -16.43 -12.37
CA ILE A 10 -20.00 -14.96 -12.26
C ILE A 10 -20.76 -14.44 -11.03
N GLU A 11 -22.02 -14.85 -10.88
CA GLU A 11 -22.85 -14.46 -9.74
C GLU A 11 -22.27 -14.96 -8.41
N LYS A 12 -21.80 -16.22 -8.36
CA LYS A 12 -21.14 -16.79 -7.16
C LYS A 12 -19.88 -16.03 -6.77
N HIS A 13 -19.17 -15.41 -7.72
CA HIS A 13 -18.04 -14.52 -7.46
C HIS A 13 -18.48 -13.14 -6.95
N GLY A 14 -19.78 -12.84 -6.93
CA GLY A 14 -20.31 -11.53 -6.59
C GLY A 14 -20.13 -10.49 -7.71
N LEU A 15 -19.94 -10.95 -8.94
CA LEU A 15 -19.81 -10.12 -10.15
C LEU A 15 -21.13 -10.10 -10.93
N THR A 16 -21.27 -9.12 -11.82
CA THR A 16 -22.37 -9.12 -12.81
C THR A 16 -21.83 -9.47 -14.20
N PRO A 17 -22.66 -10.04 -15.10
CA PRO A 17 -22.25 -10.28 -16.47
C PRO A 17 -21.72 -9.03 -17.17
N ASP A 18 -22.36 -7.87 -16.96
CA ASP A 18 -21.93 -6.59 -17.53
C ASP A 18 -20.55 -6.16 -17.02
N ALA A 19 -20.22 -6.46 -15.75
CA ALA A 19 -18.89 -6.17 -15.20
C ALA A 19 -17.82 -7.03 -15.88
N VAL A 20 -18.10 -8.31 -16.12
CA VAL A 20 -17.18 -9.22 -16.80
C VAL A 20 -17.04 -8.86 -18.28
N GLU A 21 -18.14 -8.46 -18.94
CA GLU A 21 -18.07 -7.98 -20.33
C GLU A 21 -17.22 -6.69 -20.46
N ARG A 22 -17.33 -5.76 -19.52
CA ARG A 22 -16.43 -4.59 -19.48
C ARG A 22 -14.96 -5.00 -19.28
N GLN A 23 -14.69 -6.00 -18.46
CA GLN A 23 -13.33 -6.53 -18.32
C GLN A 23 -12.81 -7.13 -19.64
N LEU A 24 -13.64 -7.89 -20.35
CA LEU A 24 -13.27 -8.44 -21.66
C LEU A 24 -13.02 -7.33 -22.70
N GLU A 25 -13.81 -6.25 -22.66
CA GLU A 25 -13.58 -5.11 -23.53
C GLU A 25 -12.26 -4.40 -23.22
N ASN A 26 -11.86 -4.30 -21.95
CA ASN A 26 -10.55 -3.77 -21.57
C ASN A 26 -9.39 -4.56 -22.18
N PHE A 27 -9.51 -5.90 -22.30
CA PHE A 27 -8.48 -6.72 -22.96
C PHE A 27 -8.37 -6.43 -24.47
N ARG A 28 -9.48 -6.05 -25.11
CA ARG A 28 -9.49 -5.72 -26.55
C ARG A 28 -8.94 -4.32 -26.84
N ARG A 29 -9.29 -3.34 -25.99
CA ARG A 29 -8.92 -1.93 -26.18
C ARG A 29 -7.60 -1.56 -25.53
N GLY A 30 -7.21 -2.28 -24.47
CA GLY A 30 -6.14 -1.87 -23.55
C GLY A 30 -6.62 -0.74 -22.63
N PHE A 31 -5.69 -0.28 -21.79
CA PHE A 31 -5.86 0.89 -20.95
C PHE A 31 -5.09 2.08 -21.53
N PRO A 32 -5.64 3.29 -21.49
CA PRO A 32 -4.90 4.49 -21.89
C PRO A 32 -3.76 4.76 -20.93
N PHE A 33 -2.71 5.40 -21.42
CA PHE A 33 -1.66 5.93 -20.56
C PHE A 33 -2.14 7.20 -19.85
N LEU A 34 -1.54 7.47 -18.69
CA LEU A 34 -1.75 8.72 -17.97
C LEU A 34 -1.21 9.90 -18.78
N LYS A 35 -1.93 11.03 -18.74
CA LYS A 35 -1.43 12.29 -19.29
C LYS A 35 -0.44 12.92 -18.30
N VAL A 36 0.78 12.38 -18.27
CA VAL A 36 1.84 12.91 -17.41
C VAL A 36 2.29 14.26 -17.94
N VAL A 37 2.31 15.27 -17.08
CA VAL A 37 2.76 16.63 -17.43
C VAL A 37 4.24 16.78 -17.11
N ARG A 38 4.64 16.40 -15.90
CA ARG A 38 6.02 16.40 -15.40
C ARG A 38 6.16 15.59 -14.11
N ALA A 39 7.38 15.24 -13.75
CA ALA A 39 7.67 14.70 -12.42
C ALA A 39 7.46 15.78 -11.35
N ALA A 40 6.91 15.40 -10.21
CA ALA A 40 6.90 16.27 -9.04
C ALA A 40 8.26 16.21 -8.32
N SER A 41 8.72 17.35 -7.84
CA SER A 41 10.01 17.51 -7.19
C SER A 41 9.91 18.46 -5.98
N PRO A 42 10.93 18.51 -5.10
CA PRO A 42 10.96 19.48 -4.01
C PRO A 42 10.72 20.92 -4.49
N GLY A 43 9.69 21.57 -3.93
CA GLY A 43 9.24 22.89 -4.32
C GLY A 43 8.30 22.94 -5.54
N ASP A 44 8.11 21.83 -6.26
CA ASP A 44 7.11 21.69 -7.32
C ASP A 44 6.33 20.37 -7.15
N GLY A 45 5.38 20.38 -6.23
CA GLY A 45 4.52 19.22 -5.94
C GLY A 45 5.01 18.30 -4.83
N VAL A 46 6.27 18.38 -4.41
CA VAL A 46 6.77 17.72 -3.21
C VAL A 46 7.11 18.79 -2.16
N MET A 47 6.35 18.79 -1.06
CA MET A 47 6.53 19.72 0.05
C MET A 47 7.80 19.37 0.83
N VAL A 48 8.67 20.35 1.03
CA VAL A 48 9.82 20.24 1.94
C VAL A 48 9.42 20.87 3.26
N VAL A 49 9.39 20.08 4.32
CA VAL A 49 8.97 20.52 5.65
C VAL A 49 10.22 20.78 6.50
N GLY A 50 10.42 22.04 6.89
CA GLY A 50 11.51 22.41 7.80
C GLY A 50 11.28 21.93 9.23
N ASP A 51 12.33 21.95 10.07
CA ASP A 51 12.24 21.43 11.44
C ASP A 51 11.16 22.10 12.30
N ALA A 52 10.95 23.41 12.16
CA ALA A 52 9.92 24.13 12.88
C ALA A 52 8.50 23.74 12.42
N GLU A 53 8.31 23.59 11.13
CA GLU A 53 7.04 23.15 10.52
C GLU A 53 6.74 21.70 10.89
N ALA A 54 7.75 20.82 10.85
CA ALA A 54 7.63 19.45 11.29
C ALA A 54 7.22 19.35 12.77
N ALA A 55 7.85 20.14 13.63
CA ALA A 55 7.48 20.20 15.06
C ALA A 55 6.04 20.71 15.26
N ALA A 56 5.61 21.72 14.50
CA ALA A 56 4.25 22.24 14.54
C ALA A 56 3.22 21.18 14.06
N ALA A 57 3.54 20.45 12.98
CA ALA A 57 2.70 19.38 12.48
C ALA A 57 2.55 18.22 13.50
N VAL A 58 3.67 17.79 14.10
CA VAL A 58 3.65 16.77 15.18
C VAL A 58 2.78 17.24 16.34
N ALA A 59 2.98 18.48 16.81
CA ALA A 59 2.21 19.04 17.93
C ALA A 59 0.71 19.16 17.61
N ARG A 60 0.35 19.49 16.36
CA ARG A 60 -1.04 19.47 15.90
C ARG A 60 -1.64 18.08 15.99
N TYR A 61 -0.96 17.08 15.39
CA TYR A 61 -1.44 15.71 15.43
C TYR A 61 -1.64 15.21 16.87
N GLU A 62 -0.65 15.39 17.74
CA GLU A 62 -0.70 14.93 19.14
C GLU A 62 -1.82 15.59 19.95
N ARG A 63 -2.13 16.85 19.67
CA ARG A 63 -3.24 17.58 20.31
C ARG A 63 -4.62 17.07 19.86
N GLU A 64 -4.72 16.62 18.61
CA GLU A 64 -6.00 16.24 18.00
C GLU A 64 -6.26 14.73 18.03
N ALA A 65 -5.22 13.89 18.14
CA ALA A 65 -5.29 12.44 18.02
C ALA A 65 -6.39 11.79 18.90
N ASP A 66 -6.51 12.21 20.15
CA ASP A 66 -7.51 11.63 21.07
C ASP A 66 -8.97 11.99 20.74
N ARG A 67 -9.19 12.90 19.78
CA ARG A 67 -10.54 13.22 19.30
C ARG A 67 -10.93 12.44 18.06
N LEU A 68 -9.96 11.77 17.42
CA LEU A 68 -10.13 11.11 16.14
C LEU A 68 -10.30 9.60 16.29
N GLY A 69 -11.06 9.02 15.38
CA GLY A 69 -11.03 7.58 15.08
C GLY A 69 -9.84 7.28 14.20
N ILE A 70 -8.77 6.74 14.77
CA ILE A 70 -7.52 6.43 14.04
C ILE A 70 -7.44 4.93 13.80
N VAL A 71 -7.06 4.54 12.57
CA VAL A 71 -6.77 3.15 12.20
C VAL A 71 -5.44 3.07 11.45
N LYS A 72 -4.65 2.07 11.78
CA LYS A 72 -3.50 1.68 10.96
C LYS A 72 -3.92 0.54 10.04
N PHE A 73 -3.93 0.79 8.73
CA PHE A 73 -4.27 -0.18 7.69
C PHE A 73 -2.99 -0.76 7.09
N VAL A 74 -2.85 -2.08 7.18
CA VAL A 74 -1.63 -2.80 6.78
C VAL A 74 -1.96 -3.85 5.74
N PRO A 75 -1.69 -3.62 4.45
CA PRO A 75 -1.73 -4.66 3.44
C PRO A 75 -0.74 -5.78 3.76
N ALA A 76 -1.24 -7.00 4.02
CA ALA A 76 -0.45 -8.14 4.48
C ALA A 76 -0.79 -9.46 3.75
N SER A 77 -1.57 -9.41 2.68
CA SER A 77 -2.00 -10.60 1.91
C SER A 77 -0.89 -11.22 1.04
N GLY A 78 0.22 -10.50 0.81
CA GLY A 78 1.31 -10.98 -0.04
C GLY A 78 2.03 -12.18 0.58
N ALA A 79 2.03 -13.33 -0.13
CA ALA A 79 2.85 -14.48 0.23
C ALA A 79 4.35 -14.14 0.14
N ALA A 80 5.16 -14.73 1.02
CA ALA A 80 6.60 -14.50 1.04
C ALA A 80 7.36 -15.24 -0.11
N THR A 81 6.66 -15.85 -1.07
CA THR A 81 7.27 -16.61 -2.17
C THR A 81 8.30 -15.82 -2.97
N ARG A 82 8.05 -14.52 -3.22
CA ARG A 82 9.03 -13.66 -3.92
C ARG A 82 10.27 -13.41 -3.07
N MET A 83 10.11 -13.29 -1.75
CA MET A 83 11.22 -13.08 -0.80
C MET A 83 12.17 -14.26 -0.78
N PHE A 84 11.67 -15.47 -0.98
CA PHE A 84 12.42 -16.72 -0.91
C PHE A 84 12.64 -17.39 -2.29
N LYS A 85 12.43 -16.67 -3.39
CA LYS A 85 12.51 -17.23 -4.75
C LYS A 85 13.83 -17.96 -5.02
N GLU A 86 14.97 -17.33 -4.74
CA GLU A 86 16.29 -17.94 -4.94
C GLU A 86 16.51 -19.20 -4.09
N LEU A 87 15.94 -19.23 -2.88
CA LEU A 87 16.00 -20.40 -2.01
C LEU A 87 15.24 -21.58 -2.61
N PHE A 88 14.07 -21.33 -3.19
CA PHE A 88 13.30 -22.36 -3.89
C PHE A 88 14.03 -22.89 -5.14
N GLU A 89 14.64 -22.02 -5.93
CA GLU A 89 15.43 -22.39 -7.09
C GLU A 89 16.63 -23.25 -6.69
N PHE A 90 17.31 -22.90 -5.59
CA PHE A 90 18.42 -23.71 -5.05
C PHE A 90 17.95 -25.08 -4.56
N VAL A 91 16.87 -25.15 -3.77
CA VAL A 91 16.35 -26.43 -3.22
C VAL A 91 15.83 -27.34 -4.32
N ASN A 92 15.08 -26.80 -5.27
CA ASN A 92 14.38 -27.61 -6.30
C ASN A 92 15.27 -27.93 -7.52
N GLU A 93 16.12 -26.99 -7.94
CA GLU A 93 16.86 -27.06 -9.20
C GLU A 93 18.39 -27.10 -9.00
N GLY A 94 18.86 -26.92 -7.76
CA GLY A 94 20.29 -26.86 -7.46
C GLY A 94 20.98 -25.56 -7.90
N LYS A 95 20.23 -24.54 -8.30
CA LYS A 95 20.77 -23.25 -8.73
C LYS A 95 21.35 -22.48 -7.54
N ARG A 96 22.68 -22.40 -7.47
CA ARG A 96 23.40 -21.68 -6.43
C ARG A 96 23.85 -20.32 -6.97
N GLY A 97 23.21 -19.26 -6.54
CA GLY A 97 23.54 -17.88 -6.88
C GLY A 97 24.16 -17.12 -5.70
N LYS A 98 24.64 -15.90 -5.96
CA LYS A 98 25.26 -15.02 -4.93
C LYS A 98 24.36 -14.81 -3.71
N GLY A 99 23.02 -14.78 -3.87
CA GLY A 99 22.09 -14.63 -2.76
C GLY A 99 22.13 -15.82 -1.80
N ILE A 100 22.30 -17.05 -2.30
CA ILE A 100 22.46 -18.26 -1.48
C ILE A 100 23.76 -18.21 -0.69
N ASP A 101 24.89 -17.85 -1.34
CA ASP A 101 26.17 -17.71 -0.66
C ASP A 101 26.11 -16.63 0.42
N THR A 102 25.54 -15.46 0.13
CA THR A 102 25.34 -14.38 1.08
C THR A 102 24.50 -14.84 2.30
N LEU A 103 23.43 -15.60 2.06
CA LEU A 103 22.59 -16.13 3.15
C LEU A 103 23.36 -17.10 4.02
N LEU A 104 24.04 -18.09 3.43
CA LEU A 104 24.74 -19.13 4.17
C LEU A 104 25.94 -18.58 4.94
N ASP A 105 26.75 -17.71 4.33
CA ASP A 105 27.90 -17.07 4.96
C ASP A 105 27.49 -16.19 6.16
N ASN A 106 26.26 -15.70 6.19
CA ASN A 106 25.75 -14.82 7.24
C ASN A 106 24.58 -15.43 8.03
N ILE A 107 24.37 -16.76 7.95
CA ILE A 107 23.18 -17.41 8.49
C ILE A 107 22.95 -17.09 9.98
N GLY A 108 24.01 -17.00 10.77
CA GLY A 108 23.96 -16.67 12.20
C GLY A 108 23.53 -15.24 12.52
N ARG A 109 23.48 -14.34 11.53
CA ARG A 109 23.07 -12.94 11.71
C ARG A 109 21.56 -12.73 11.51
N PHE A 110 20.86 -13.71 10.93
CA PHE A 110 19.42 -13.60 10.77
C PHE A 110 18.69 -13.78 12.11
N ALA A 111 17.69 -12.94 12.36
CA ALA A 111 16.89 -13.00 13.58
C ALA A 111 16.19 -14.35 13.79
N PHE A 112 15.93 -15.09 12.72
CA PHE A 112 15.35 -16.43 12.75
C PHE A 112 16.39 -17.56 13.00
N TRP A 113 17.68 -17.24 13.10
CA TRP A 113 18.70 -18.27 13.27
C TRP A 113 18.50 -19.15 14.50
N PRO A 114 18.14 -18.64 15.69
CA PRO A 114 17.88 -19.52 16.83
C PRO A 114 16.74 -20.51 16.59
N GLU A 115 15.66 -20.08 15.93
CA GLU A 115 14.54 -20.95 15.55
C GLU A 115 14.98 -22.00 14.53
N LEU A 116 15.76 -21.59 13.52
CA LEU A 116 16.29 -22.49 12.49
C LEU A 116 17.22 -23.53 13.08
N LYS A 117 18.18 -23.09 13.91
CA LYS A 117 19.16 -23.99 14.57
C LYS A 117 18.50 -25.07 15.41
N ALA A 118 17.36 -24.77 16.03
CA ALA A 118 16.64 -25.73 16.87
C ALA A 118 15.99 -26.87 16.08
N VAL A 119 15.76 -26.69 14.77
CA VAL A 119 15.14 -27.69 13.89
C VAL A 119 16.12 -28.35 12.91
N LEU A 120 17.36 -27.87 12.84
CA LEU A 120 18.38 -28.41 11.96
C LEU A 120 19.05 -29.66 12.56
N PRO A 121 19.27 -30.73 11.77
CA PRO A 121 20.17 -31.81 12.14
C PRO A 121 21.59 -31.28 12.41
N PRO A 122 22.37 -31.94 13.30
CA PRO A 122 23.73 -31.51 13.60
C PRO A 122 24.70 -31.47 12.39
N ASP A 123 24.42 -32.28 11.38
CA ASP A 123 25.22 -32.50 10.17
C ASP A 123 24.53 -31.93 8.91
N ALA A 124 23.60 -30.97 9.09
CA ALA A 124 22.88 -30.36 7.98
C ALA A 124 23.84 -29.69 7.00
N ASP A 125 23.75 -30.08 5.74
CA ASP A 125 24.43 -29.41 4.64
C ASP A 125 23.71 -28.10 4.22
N ASP A 126 24.30 -27.36 3.30
CA ASP A 126 23.74 -26.12 2.77
C ASP A 126 22.32 -26.30 2.23
N LYS A 127 22.06 -27.40 1.51
CA LYS A 127 20.75 -27.68 0.93
C LYS A 127 19.72 -28.02 1.98
N ALA A 128 20.08 -28.79 2.98
CA ALA A 128 19.22 -29.11 4.13
C ALA A 128 18.89 -27.84 4.93
N THR A 129 19.88 -26.97 5.15
CA THR A 129 19.73 -25.69 5.83
C THR A 129 18.73 -24.78 5.09
N VAL A 130 18.91 -24.56 3.78
CA VAL A 130 18.00 -23.72 2.97
C VAL A 130 16.61 -24.35 2.89
N ARG A 131 16.53 -25.69 2.76
CA ARG A 131 15.25 -26.40 2.75
C ARG A 131 14.48 -26.25 4.07
N ALA A 132 15.19 -26.28 5.21
CA ALA A 132 14.58 -26.05 6.51
C ALA A 132 13.99 -24.62 6.65
N ILE A 133 14.57 -23.61 6.02
CA ILE A 133 14.01 -22.26 6.00
C ILE A 133 12.68 -22.25 5.25
N VAL A 134 12.62 -22.80 4.02
CA VAL A 134 11.47 -22.60 3.15
C VAL A 134 10.40 -23.69 3.21
N LYS A 135 10.75 -24.92 3.66
CA LYS A 135 9.84 -26.10 3.65
C LYS A 135 9.69 -26.72 5.04
N ASP A 136 10.58 -27.62 5.41
CA ASP A 136 10.36 -28.65 6.43
C ASP A 136 10.63 -28.20 7.87
N GLY A 137 11.24 -27.04 8.08
CA GLY A 137 11.55 -26.47 9.39
C GLY A 137 10.72 -25.24 9.71
N LEU A 138 11.21 -24.06 9.34
CA LEU A 138 10.48 -22.80 9.56
C LEU A 138 9.27 -22.65 8.63
N GLY A 139 9.28 -23.30 7.46
CA GLY A 139 8.17 -23.27 6.49
C GLY A 139 7.84 -21.89 5.94
N TYR A 140 8.82 -20.97 5.87
CA TYR A 140 8.61 -19.58 5.50
C TYR A 140 8.13 -19.41 4.05
N GLY A 141 8.40 -20.37 3.20
CA GLY A 141 7.95 -20.34 1.80
C GLY A 141 6.43 -20.37 1.62
N GLN A 142 5.70 -20.84 2.62
CA GLN A 142 4.23 -20.91 2.63
C GLN A 142 3.60 -19.88 3.57
N LYS A 143 4.41 -19.09 4.29
CA LYS A 143 3.92 -18.08 5.22
C LYS A 143 3.83 -16.71 4.55
N PRO A 144 2.91 -15.85 4.99
CA PRO A 144 2.91 -14.44 4.62
C PRO A 144 4.08 -13.73 5.30
N LYS A 145 4.58 -12.64 4.71
CA LYS A 145 5.71 -11.87 5.28
C LYS A 145 5.48 -11.47 6.73
N GLY A 146 4.24 -11.17 7.12
CA GLY A 146 3.88 -10.79 8.49
C GLY A 146 4.27 -11.81 9.54
N LEU A 147 4.34 -13.10 9.18
CA LEU A 147 4.69 -14.21 10.08
C LEU A 147 6.16 -14.65 9.98
N VAL A 148 6.98 -13.94 9.21
CA VAL A 148 8.43 -14.17 9.11
C VAL A 148 9.13 -13.36 10.21
N THR A 149 10.12 -13.97 10.86
CA THR A 149 10.95 -13.33 11.90
C THR A 149 11.94 -12.38 11.24
N PHE A 150 11.82 -11.08 11.55
CA PHE A 150 12.60 -10.02 10.93
C PHE A 150 13.74 -9.51 11.81
N HIS A 151 13.47 -9.24 13.09
CA HIS A 151 14.40 -8.53 13.95
C HIS A 151 14.69 -9.30 15.23
N ALA A 152 15.94 -9.22 15.71
CA ALA A 152 16.39 -9.77 16.97
C ALA A 152 16.52 -8.68 18.05
N TYR A 153 16.09 -9.00 19.26
CA TYR A 153 16.18 -8.13 20.43
C TYR A 153 16.66 -8.93 21.63
N PRO A 154 17.18 -8.30 22.70
CA PRO A 154 17.58 -9.02 23.91
C PRO A 154 16.47 -9.86 24.53
N GLU A 155 15.22 -9.38 24.43
CA GLU A 155 14.04 -10.08 24.96
C GLU A 155 13.47 -11.16 24.03
N GLY A 156 14.02 -11.31 22.83
CA GLY A 156 13.58 -12.30 21.83
C GLY A 156 13.43 -11.70 20.43
N ALA A 157 13.21 -12.56 19.46
CA ALA A 157 13.01 -12.12 18.07
C ALA A 157 11.56 -11.71 17.82
N ARG A 158 11.37 -10.79 16.87
CA ARG A 158 10.03 -10.31 16.44
C ARG A 158 9.76 -10.61 14.97
N LYS A 159 8.53 -10.99 14.71
CA LYS A 159 7.98 -11.11 13.37
C LYS A 159 7.56 -9.73 12.83
N ALA A 160 7.44 -9.59 11.50
CA ALA A 160 7.07 -8.31 10.89
C ALA A 160 5.75 -7.74 11.44
N VAL A 161 4.75 -8.57 11.71
CA VAL A 161 3.47 -8.13 12.29
C VAL A 161 3.64 -7.53 13.69
N GLU A 162 4.58 -8.03 14.50
CA GLU A 162 4.85 -7.50 15.84
C GLU A 162 5.43 -6.08 15.77
N GLU A 163 6.24 -5.77 14.75
CA GLU A 163 6.72 -4.40 14.52
C GLU A 163 5.57 -3.44 14.20
N HIS A 164 4.53 -3.93 13.51
CA HIS A 164 3.31 -3.12 13.30
C HIS A 164 2.50 -2.90 14.57
N LEU A 165 2.54 -3.83 15.55
CA LEU A 165 1.97 -3.58 16.89
C LEU A 165 2.72 -2.45 17.59
N VAL A 166 4.07 -2.49 17.60
CA VAL A 166 4.88 -1.41 18.17
C VAL A 166 4.59 -0.08 17.50
N GLU A 167 4.59 -0.04 16.18
CA GLU A 167 4.26 1.16 15.41
C GLU A 167 2.85 1.68 15.72
N GLY A 168 1.86 0.79 15.83
CA GLY A 168 0.49 1.13 16.22
C GLY A 168 0.44 1.86 17.56
N ALA A 169 1.20 1.37 18.55
CA ALA A 169 1.26 1.97 19.88
C ALA A 169 1.88 3.38 19.87
N VAL A 170 2.93 3.60 19.06
CA VAL A 170 3.76 4.82 19.21
C VAL A 170 3.30 5.99 18.33
N TYR A 171 2.50 5.75 17.27
CA TYR A 171 1.99 6.84 16.44
C TYR A 171 0.51 6.73 16.02
N ALA A 172 -0.13 5.58 16.17
CA ALA A 172 -1.52 5.39 15.71
C ALA A 172 -2.49 5.03 16.86
N ALA A 173 -2.08 5.18 18.11
CA ALA A 173 -2.94 5.01 19.25
C ALA A 173 -3.70 6.31 19.57
N ALA A 174 -4.98 6.18 19.87
CA ALA A 174 -5.85 7.26 20.34
C ALA A 174 -6.69 6.77 21.51
N ARG A 175 -6.88 7.60 22.53
CA ARG A 175 -7.67 7.25 23.74
C ARG A 175 -7.21 5.93 24.39
N GLY A 176 -5.91 5.66 24.38
CA GLY A 176 -5.34 4.44 24.94
C GLY A 176 -5.61 3.17 24.13
N VAL A 177 -6.04 3.27 22.87
CA VAL A 177 -6.30 2.12 21.98
C VAL A 177 -5.55 2.29 20.66
N ALA A 178 -4.80 1.27 20.26
CA ALA A 178 -4.24 1.15 18.91
C ALA A 178 -5.15 0.26 18.05
N ARG A 179 -5.83 0.83 17.06
CA ARG A 179 -6.66 0.10 16.10
C ARG A 179 -5.83 -0.24 14.87
N ILE A 180 -5.68 -1.54 14.60
CA ILE A 180 -4.88 -2.02 13.47
C ILE A 180 -5.72 -2.96 12.63
N HIS A 181 -5.82 -2.69 11.34
CA HIS A 181 -6.50 -3.54 10.37
C HIS A 181 -5.50 -4.16 9.39
N PHE A 182 -5.51 -5.47 9.31
CA PHE A 182 -4.69 -6.23 8.36
C PHE A 182 -5.54 -6.80 7.23
N THR A 183 -5.11 -6.60 5.98
CA THR A 183 -5.67 -7.39 4.88
C THR A 183 -4.80 -8.62 4.67
N VAL A 184 -5.39 -9.79 4.74
CA VAL A 184 -4.68 -11.08 4.70
C VAL A 184 -5.38 -12.05 3.73
N SER A 185 -4.65 -13.05 3.26
CA SER A 185 -5.27 -14.15 2.52
C SER A 185 -6.00 -15.11 3.48
N PRO A 186 -7.13 -15.71 3.08
CA PRO A 186 -7.94 -16.56 3.97
C PRO A 186 -7.15 -17.65 4.67
N GLU A 187 -6.24 -18.31 3.95
CA GLU A 187 -5.40 -19.41 4.44
C GLU A 187 -4.42 -18.99 5.55
N HIS A 188 -4.17 -17.70 5.71
CA HIS A 188 -3.22 -17.17 6.67
C HIS A 188 -3.84 -16.57 7.93
N ILE A 189 -5.16 -16.34 7.96
CA ILE A 189 -5.86 -15.72 9.10
C ILE A 189 -5.53 -16.43 10.41
N ALA A 190 -5.71 -17.75 10.46
CA ALA A 190 -5.48 -18.53 11.66
C ALA A 190 -4.04 -18.39 12.21
N GLY A 191 -3.04 -18.27 11.32
CA GLY A 191 -1.65 -18.04 11.71
C GLY A 191 -1.44 -16.67 12.37
N PHE A 192 -2.08 -15.63 11.83
CA PHE A 192 -2.05 -14.30 12.45
C PHE A 192 -2.78 -14.28 13.79
N GLU A 193 -3.98 -14.85 13.86
CA GLU A 193 -4.78 -14.90 15.09
C GLU A 193 -4.03 -15.61 16.22
N THR A 194 -3.44 -16.77 15.94
CA THR A 194 -2.65 -17.52 16.92
C THR A 194 -1.49 -16.70 17.46
N LEU A 195 -0.70 -16.09 16.58
CA LEU A 195 0.44 -15.27 17.00
C LEU A 195 -0.01 -14.04 17.79
N LEU A 196 -1.04 -13.35 17.35
CA LEU A 196 -1.52 -12.13 17.98
C LEU A 196 -2.19 -12.40 19.32
N ALA A 197 -2.90 -13.53 19.49
CA ALA A 197 -3.42 -13.95 20.78
C ALA A 197 -2.31 -14.12 21.85
N GLU A 198 -1.13 -14.59 21.44
CA GLU A 198 0.04 -14.70 22.30
C GLU A 198 0.71 -13.34 22.57
N LYS A 199 0.90 -12.53 21.53
CA LYS A 199 1.75 -11.34 21.57
C LYS A 199 1.03 -10.08 22.06
N VAL A 200 -0.23 -9.87 21.70
CA VAL A 200 -0.98 -8.67 22.07
C VAL A 200 -0.93 -8.39 23.57
N PRO A 201 -1.19 -9.34 24.48
CA PRO A 201 -1.11 -9.07 25.91
C PRO A 201 0.29 -8.61 26.38
N VAL A 202 1.36 -9.02 25.68
CA VAL A 202 2.74 -8.59 25.99
C VAL A 202 2.91 -7.12 25.63
N TYR A 203 2.46 -6.72 24.43
CA TYR A 203 2.56 -5.34 23.94
C TYR A 203 1.61 -4.41 24.70
N GLU A 204 0.41 -4.85 25.08
CA GLU A 204 -0.50 -4.08 25.94
C GLU A 204 0.14 -3.69 27.26
N ARG A 205 0.78 -4.64 27.93
CA ARG A 205 1.54 -4.38 29.17
C ARG A 205 2.74 -3.46 28.93
N ARG A 206 3.47 -3.65 27.81
CA ARG A 206 4.66 -2.86 27.47
C ARG A 206 4.33 -1.38 27.26
N PHE A 207 3.22 -1.11 26.54
CA PHE A 207 2.85 0.26 26.15
C PHE A 207 1.76 0.89 27.01
N GLY A 208 1.11 0.14 27.88
CA GLY A 208 0.01 0.64 28.71
C GLY A 208 -1.25 1.02 27.91
N ILE A 209 -1.46 0.38 26.76
CA ILE A 209 -2.61 0.60 25.87
C ILE A 209 -3.33 -0.70 25.59
N ARG A 210 -4.48 -0.63 24.93
CA ARG A 210 -5.18 -1.79 24.36
C ARG A 210 -5.00 -1.84 22.86
N TYR A 211 -5.08 -3.03 22.29
CA TYR A 211 -5.13 -3.22 20.84
C TYR A 211 -6.51 -3.68 20.41
N ASP A 212 -7.03 -3.06 19.35
CA ASP A 212 -8.21 -3.48 18.61
C ASP A 212 -7.75 -3.91 17.22
N ILE A 213 -7.65 -5.23 17.00
CA ILE A 213 -7.10 -5.81 15.77
C ILE A 213 -8.23 -6.44 14.97
N SER A 214 -8.28 -6.10 13.70
CA SER A 214 -9.25 -6.66 12.76
C SER A 214 -8.57 -7.14 11.48
N PHE A 215 -9.26 -8.05 10.80
CA PHE A 215 -8.80 -8.64 9.53
C PHE A 215 -9.88 -8.48 8.46
N SER A 216 -9.44 -8.36 7.23
CA SER A 216 -10.28 -8.57 6.06
C SER A 216 -9.53 -9.34 4.98
N VAL A 217 -10.29 -9.96 4.09
CA VAL A 217 -9.77 -10.63 2.90
C VAL A 217 -10.12 -9.81 1.66
N GLN A 218 -9.33 -9.94 0.60
CA GLN A 218 -9.72 -9.39 -0.68
C GLN A 218 -11.03 -10.02 -1.12
N LYS A 219 -11.99 -9.20 -1.53
CA LYS A 219 -13.33 -9.68 -1.92
C LYS A 219 -13.28 -10.41 -3.26
N PRO A 220 -13.90 -11.59 -3.39
CA PRO A 220 -14.02 -12.29 -4.69
C PRO A 220 -14.65 -11.43 -5.78
N SER A 221 -15.55 -10.51 -5.43
CA SER A 221 -16.16 -9.55 -6.36
C SER A 221 -15.18 -8.56 -7.00
N THR A 222 -13.95 -8.50 -6.50
CA THR A 222 -12.85 -7.70 -7.08
C THR A 222 -11.96 -8.52 -8.01
N ASP A 223 -12.17 -9.83 -8.12
CA ASP A 223 -11.41 -10.66 -9.04
C ASP A 223 -11.74 -10.28 -10.50
N THR A 224 -10.78 -10.51 -11.37
CA THR A 224 -10.95 -10.23 -12.81
C THR A 224 -10.84 -11.50 -13.62
N ILE A 225 -11.63 -11.57 -14.71
CA ILE A 225 -11.57 -12.70 -15.63
C ILE A 225 -10.20 -12.75 -16.31
N ALA A 226 -9.63 -13.95 -16.43
CA ALA A 226 -8.46 -14.19 -17.26
C ALA A 226 -8.88 -14.49 -18.70
N VAL A 227 -8.03 -14.12 -19.65
CA VAL A 227 -8.26 -14.41 -21.07
C VAL A 227 -7.06 -15.14 -21.69
N ASN A 228 -7.30 -15.87 -22.77
CA ASN A 228 -6.27 -16.40 -23.64
C ASN A 228 -5.52 -15.24 -24.36
N PRO A 229 -4.37 -15.50 -24.99
CA PRO A 229 -3.66 -14.46 -25.78
C PRO A 229 -4.51 -13.78 -26.87
N ASP A 230 -5.54 -14.49 -27.40
CA ASP A 230 -6.49 -14.00 -28.38
C ASP A 230 -7.69 -13.22 -27.79
N ASN A 231 -7.68 -12.95 -26.49
CA ASN A 231 -8.73 -12.27 -25.74
C ASN A 231 -10.05 -13.07 -25.55
N THR A 232 -10.08 -14.36 -25.87
CA THR A 232 -11.20 -15.23 -25.49
C THR A 232 -11.10 -15.59 -24.00
N PRO A 233 -12.23 -15.77 -23.27
CA PRO A 233 -12.20 -16.16 -21.87
C PRO A 233 -11.35 -17.43 -21.63
N PHE A 234 -10.42 -17.37 -20.67
CA PHE A 234 -9.62 -18.52 -20.30
C PHE A 234 -10.46 -19.52 -19.50
N ARG A 235 -10.48 -20.77 -19.97
CA ARG A 235 -11.18 -21.84 -19.29
C ARG A 235 -10.20 -22.83 -18.68
N GLN A 236 -10.52 -23.24 -17.46
CA GLN A 236 -9.82 -24.31 -16.76
C GLN A 236 -10.16 -25.67 -17.41
N ASP A 237 -9.49 -26.75 -17.00
CA ASP A 237 -9.64 -28.08 -17.59
C ASP A 237 -11.06 -28.64 -17.37
N ASP A 238 -11.76 -28.21 -16.33
CA ASP A 238 -13.17 -28.57 -16.04
C ASP A 238 -14.18 -27.68 -16.81
N GLY A 239 -13.70 -26.79 -17.68
CA GLY A 239 -14.49 -25.88 -18.50
C GLY A 239 -14.95 -24.61 -17.79
N THR A 240 -14.65 -24.41 -16.49
CA THR A 240 -15.00 -23.19 -15.76
C THR A 240 -14.15 -22.01 -16.19
N LEU A 241 -14.67 -20.79 -16.02
CA LEU A 241 -13.90 -19.55 -16.24
C LEU A 241 -12.83 -19.41 -15.16
N LEU A 242 -11.68 -18.86 -15.53
CA LEU A 242 -10.64 -18.53 -14.56
C LEU A 242 -10.80 -17.07 -14.14
N PHE A 243 -11.10 -16.84 -12.85
CA PHE A 243 -11.01 -15.54 -12.20
C PHE A 243 -9.72 -15.47 -11.40
N ARG A 244 -9.11 -14.27 -11.33
CA ARG A 244 -7.84 -14.06 -10.63
C ARG A 244 -7.92 -12.82 -9.77
N PRO A 245 -7.22 -12.81 -8.61
CA PRO A 245 -7.03 -11.60 -7.82
C PRO A 245 -6.49 -10.45 -8.69
N ALA A 246 -7.12 -9.29 -8.57
CA ALA A 246 -6.85 -8.12 -9.41
C ALA A 246 -5.77 -7.19 -8.85
N GLY A 247 -4.84 -7.70 -8.06
CA GLY A 247 -3.77 -6.92 -7.44
C GLY A 247 -4.22 -6.10 -6.24
N HIS A 248 -3.32 -5.24 -5.75
CA HIS A 248 -3.60 -4.44 -4.54
C HIS A 248 -4.67 -3.36 -4.73
N GLY A 249 -5.04 -3.06 -5.97
CA GLY A 249 -6.16 -2.15 -6.28
C GLY A 249 -7.49 -2.62 -5.74
N ALA A 250 -7.71 -3.93 -5.66
CA ALA A 250 -8.88 -4.53 -5.04
C ALA A 250 -9.08 -4.10 -3.58
N LEU A 251 -8.01 -3.75 -2.88
CA LEU A 251 -8.06 -3.35 -1.47
C LEU A 251 -8.74 -2.00 -1.22
N ILE A 252 -9.10 -1.25 -2.26
CA ILE A 252 -9.96 -0.06 -2.09
C ILE A 252 -11.31 -0.43 -1.48
N GLU A 253 -11.85 -1.61 -1.77
CA GLU A 253 -13.07 -2.12 -1.15
C GLU A 253 -12.89 -2.37 0.35
N ASN A 254 -11.75 -2.94 0.75
CA ASN A 254 -11.42 -3.16 2.15
C ASN A 254 -11.21 -1.83 2.89
N LEU A 255 -10.48 -0.90 2.27
CA LEU A 255 -10.27 0.44 2.82
C LEU A 255 -11.57 1.22 2.98
N ASN A 256 -12.49 1.07 2.01
CA ASN A 256 -13.82 1.68 2.03
C ASN A 256 -14.70 1.18 3.19
N GLU A 257 -14.43 0.03 3.77
CA GLU A 257 -15.17 -0.50 4.94
C GLU A 257 -14.62 0.01 6.27
N ILE A 258 -13.42 0.58 6.30
CA ILE A 258 -12.82 1.10 7.53
C ILE A 258 -13.60 2.33 8.02
N ASP A 259 -14.05 2.27 9.26
CA ASP A 259 -14.68 3.39 9.95
C ASP A 259 -13.64 4.15 10.78
N ALA A 260 -13.12 5.23 10.19
CA ALA A 260 -12.09 6.06 10.79
C ALA A 260 -12.18 7.50 10.28
N ASP A 261 -11.59 8.44 11.02
CA ASP A 261 -11.33 9.81 10.58
C ASP A 261 -9.99 9.90 9.87
N LEU A 262 -9.00 9.19 10.41
CA LEU A 262 -7.62 9.15 9.93
C LEU A 262 -7.14 7.71 9.75
N ILE A 263 -6.56 7.40 8.59
CA ILE A 263 -6.02 6.07 8.31
C ILE A 263 -4.55 6.18 7.93
N PHE A 264 -3.68 5.52 8.71
CA PHE A 264 -2.28 5.32 8.35
C PHE A 264 -2.14 4.07 7.49
N ILE A 265 -1.55 4.18 6.31
CA ILE A 265 -1.29 3.02 5.43
C ILE A 265 0.22 2.77 5.37
N LYS A 266 0.62 1.53 5.56
CA LYS A 266 2.01 1.09 5.43
C LYS A 266 2.05 -0.41 5.13
N ASN A 267 2.92 -0.82 4.21
CA ASN A 267 3.06 -2.24 3.85
C ASN A 267 3.66 -3.06 4.99
N ILE A 268 3.24 -4.33 5.09
CA ILE A 268 3.67 -5.27 6.13
C ILE A 268 5.20 -5.46 6.20
N ASP A 269 5.91 -5.30 5.10
CA ASP A 269 7.35 -5.54 4.99
C ASP A 269 8.21 -4.27 5.17
N ASN A 270 7.59 -3.09 5.33
CA ASN A 270 8.32 -1.84 5.56
C ASN A 270 8.39 -1.53 7.05
N VAL A 271 9.25 -2.20 7.76
CA VAL A 271 9.46 -2.05 9.21
C VAL A 271 10.95 -2.01 9.54
N THR A 272 11.30 -1.42 10.67
CA THR A 272 12.69 -1.29 11.14
C THR A 272 12.80 -1.59 12.64
N THR A 273 14.03 -1.74 13.14
CA THR A 273 14.29 -2.00 14.55
C THR A 273 13.91 -0.82 15.44
N ASP A 274 13.68 -1.09 16.75
CA ASP A 274 13.36 -0.06 17.75
C ASP A 274 14.38 1.08 17.77
N ALA A 275 15.66 0.77 17.61
CA ALA A 275 16.75 1.75 17.61
C ALA A 275 16.70 2.73 16.43
N ARG A 276 16.05 2.36 15.33
CA ARG A 276 15.98 3.15 14.09
C ARG A 276 14.59 3.69 13.79
N ARG A 277 13.60 3.41 14.62
CA ARG A 277 12.20 3.79 14.38
C ARG A 277 11.91 5.28 14.57
N GLY A 278 12.80 6.04 15.17
CA GLY A 278 12.57 7.45 15.52
C GLY A 278 12.05 8.30 14.36
N ASP A 279 12.70 8.23 13.19
CA ASP A 279 12.27 8.96 12.00
C ASP A 279 10.91 8.48 11.48
N THR A 280 10.66 7.17 11.45
CA THR A 280 9.35 6.64 11.06
C THR A 280 8.24 7.23 11.94
N VAL A 281 8.42 7.25 13.25
CA VAL A 281 7.42 7.80 14.19
C VAL A 281 7.25 9.30 13.98
N ARG A 282 8.35 10.05 13.89
CA ARG A 282 8.32 11.49 13.68
C ARG A 282 7.57 11.84 12.40
N TYR A 283 7.95 11.25 11.26
CA TYR A 283 7.39 11.60 9.97
C TYR A 283 5.96 11.08 9.78
N LYS A 284 5.57 9.96 10.38
CA LYS A 284 4.16 9.56 10.43
C LYS A 284 3.29 10.63 11.10
N LYS A 285 3.75 11.20 12.21
CA LYS A 285 3.06 12.29 12.89
C LYS A 285 3.09 13.60 12.08
N VAL A 286 4.20 13.88 11.37
CA VAL A 286 4.29 15.04 10.46
C VAL A 286 3.24 14.92 9.35
N LEU A 287 3.18 13.78 8.64
CA LEU A 287 2.21 13.56 7.57
C LEU A 287 0.77 13.73 8.09
N ALA A 288 0.47 13.19 9.28
CA ALA A 288 -0.84 13.32 9.91
C ALA A 288 -1.16 14.78 10.27
N GLY A 289 -0.22 15.51 10.84
CA GLY A 289 -0.40 16.92 11.19
C GLY A 289 -0.60 17.82 9.98
N VAL A 290 0.13 17.57 8.89
CA VAL A 290 -0.06 18.25 7.59
C VAL A 290 -1.47 17.95 7.06
N LEU A 291 -1.90 16.70 7.09
CA LEU A 291 -3.25 16.32 6.63
C LEU A 291 -4.32 17.05 7.43
N LEU A 292 -4.23 17.05 8.75
CA LEU A 292 -5.23 17.70 9.62
C LEU A 292 -5.31 19.23 9.39
N ASP A 293 -4.18 19.89 9.11
CA ASP A 293 -4.17 21.31 8.74
C ASP A 293 -4.90 21.55 7.44
N LEU A 294 -4.52 20.82 6.40
CA LEU A 294 -5.09 20.99 5.06
C LEU A 294 -6.58 20.65 5.02
N GLN A 295 -6.99 19.57 5.68
CA GLN A 295 -8.38 19.14 5.75
C GLN A 295 -9.23 20.17 6.53
N GLY A 296 -8.74 20.66 7.67
CA GLY A 296 -9.44 21.69 8.45
C GLY A 296 -9.69 22.94 7.64
N ARG A 297 -8.68 23.45 6.94
CA ARG A 297 -8.82 24.63 6.06
C ARG A 297 -9.75 24.37 4.87
N ALA A 298 -9.66 23.18 4.26
CA ALA A 298 -10.59 22.82 3.19
C ALA A 298 -12.05 22.84 3.67
N PHE A 299 -12.32 22.37 4.90
CA PHE A 299 -13.65 22.40 5.50
C PHE A 299 -14.14 23.80 5.83
N GLU A 300 -13.24 24.70 6.27
CA GLU A 300 -13.57 26.11 6.47
C GLU A 300 -13.96 26.78 5.15
N TYR A 301 -13.24 26.54 4.06
CA TYR A 301 -13.57 27.05 2.74
C TYR A 301 -14.86 26.45 2.17
N LEU A 302 -15.12 25.16 2.36
CA LEU A 302 -16.39 24.54 1.98
C LEU A 302 -17.57 25.22 2.69
N LYS A 303 -17.43 25.47 3.98
CA LYS A 303 -18.45 26.19 4.75
C LYS A 303 -18.67 27.62 4.24
N ALA A 304 -17.59 28.34 3.91
CA ALA A 304 -17.68 29.68 3.35
C ALA A 304 -18.42 29.69 2.00
N LEU A 305 -18.14 28.71 1.13
CA LEU A 305 -18.84 28.55 -0.15
C LEU A 305 -20.32 28.15 0.03
N GLU A 306 -20.67 27.42 1.10
CA GLU A 306 -22.06 27.06 1.40
C GLU A 306 -22.90 28.27 1.84
N VAL A 307 -22.31 29.18 2.63
CA VAL A 307 -22.98 30.40 3.10
C VAL A 307 -23.21 31.38 1.95
N GLY A 308 -22.37 31.34 0.90
CA GLY A 308 -22.43 32.24 -0.24
C GLY A 308 -21.67 33.55 -0.01
N GLY A 309 -21.28 34.21 -1.09
CA GLY A 309 -20.54 35.48 -1.07
C GLY A 309 -19.06 35.36 -0.70
N ALA A 310 -18.51 34.17 -0.66
CA ALA A 310 -17.08 33.96 -0.45
C ALA A 310 -16.28 34.48 -1.65
N GLU A 311 -15.15 35.15 -1.42
CA GLU A 311 -14.17 35.47 -2.44
C GLU A 311 -13.52 34.16 -2.93
N LEU A 312 -13.53 33.94 -4.25
CA LEU A 312 -13.04 32.70 -4.84
C LEU A 312 -11.52 32.64 -4.93
N GLU A 313 -10.86 33.77 -5.07
CA GLU A 313 -9.40 33.88 -5.25
C GLU A 313 -8.60 33.27 -4.09
N PRO A 314 -8.86 33.57 -2.81
CA PRO A 314 -8.16 32.93 -1.69
C PRO A 314 -8.37 31.41 -1.63
N ILE A 315 -9.54 30.93 -2.07
CA ILE A 315 -9.86 29.51 -2.14
C ILE A 315 -9.07 28.84 -3.26
N ALA A 316 -9.04 29.47 -4.43
CA ALA A 316 -8.26 28.99 -5.56
C ALA A 316 -6.75 28.95 -5.23
N GLU A 317 -6.23 29.99 -4.58
CA GLU A 317 -4.85 30.02 -4.12
C GLU A 317 -4.51 28.88 -3.14
N PHE A 318 -5.42 28.58 -2.21
CA PHE A 318 -5.25 27.45 -1.28
C PHE A 318 -5.23 26.11 -2.04
N ILE A 319 -6.16 25.91 -2.99
CA ILE A 319 -6.24 24.71 -3.80
C ILE A 319 -4.94 24.53 -4.60
N GLU A 320 -4.46 25.57 -5.27
CA GLU A 320 -3.27 25.46 -6.11
C GLU A 320 -1.97 25.32 -5.29
N LYS A 321 -1.79 26.13 -4.24
CA LYS A 321 -0.54 26.17 -3.50
C LYS A 321 -0.42 25.13 -2.39
N GLN A 322 -1.55 24.69 -1.82
CA GLN A 322 -1.53 23.81 -0.66
C GLN A 322 -2.05 22.41 -0.97
N LEU A 323 -3.15 22.29 -1.75
CA LEU A 323 -3.66 21.00 -2.18
C LEU A 323 -2.99 20.50 -3.47
N CYS A 324 -2.12 21.31 -4.10
CA CYS A 324 -1.42 20.96 -5.32
C CYS A 324 -2.36 20.51 -6.45
N VAL A 325 -3.45 21.24 -6.67
CA VAL A 325 -4.36 21.05 -7.79
C VAL A 325 -4.35 22.33 -8.62
N LYS A 326 -3.78 22.29 -9.83
CA LYS A 326 -3.85 23.41 -10.77
C LYS A 326 -5.24 23.53 -11.35
N LEU A 327 -5.81 24.71 -11.23
CA LEU A 327 -7.11 25.03 -11.77
C LEU A 327 -7.00 25.46 -13.25
N PRO A 328 -8.05 25.27 -14.08
CA PRO A 328 -8.12 25.87 -15.40
C PRO A 328 -8.20 27.39 -15.31
N ALA A 329 -7.92 28.11 -16.42
CA ALA A 329 -7.93 29.55 -16.45
C ALA A 329 -9.29 30.19 -16.03
N GLU A 330 -10.36 29.48 -16.30
CA GLU A 330 -11.72 29.85 -15.87
C GLU A 330 -12.22 28.80 -14.88
N TYR A 331 -12.61 29.24 -13.69
CA TYR A 331 -13.18 28.39 -12.65
C TYR A 331 -14.32 29.10 -11.93
N ASP A 332 -15.20 28.31 -11.35
CA ASP A 332 -16.35 28.80 -10.59
C ASP A 332 -16.41 28.17 -9.18
N SER A 333 -17.35 28.58 -8.38
CA SER A 333 -17.56 28.06 -7.03
C SER A 333 -17.91 26.57 -7.03
N ALA A 334 -18.51 26.03 -8.10
CA ALA A 334 -18.87 24.62 -8.21
C ALA A 334 -17.63 23.76 -8.39
N LEU A 335 -16.67 24.17 -9.24
CA LEU A 335 -15.40 23.49 -9.41
C LEU A 335 -14.57 23.52 -8.12
N LEU A 336 -14.46 24.70 -7.46
CA LEU A 336 -13.70 24.82 -6.21
C LEU A 336 -14.31 23.92 -5.13
N ARG A 337 -15.63 23.88 -4.99
CA ARG A 337 -16.33 22.96 -4.08
C ARG A 337 -16.03 21.51 -4.44
N ALA A 338 -16.10 21.12 -5.71
CA ALA A 338 -15.83 19.76 -6.16
C ALA A 338 -14.40 19.30 -5.89
N VAL A 339 -13.43 20.22 -5.89
CA VAL A 339 -12.03 19.93 -5.50
C VAL A 339 -11.88 19.82 -4.00
N LEU A 340 -12.49 20.72 -3.22
CA LEU A 340 -12.36 20.72 -1.76
C LEU A 340 -13.05 19.52 -1.11
N ASP A 341 -14.17 19.05 -1.67
CA ASP A 341 -14.99 17.96 -1.12
C ASP A 341 -14.57 16.60 -1.68
N ARG A 342 -13.31 16.26 -1.43
CA ARG A 342 -12.69 14.97 -1.82
C ARG A 342 -11.99 14.34 -0.63
N PRO A 343 -11.83 13.00 -0.60
CA PRO A 343 -10.87 12.37 0.29
C PRO A 343 -9.49 13.00 0.09
N ILE A 344 -8.72 13.09 1.18
CA ILE A 344 -7.36 13.64 1.14
C ILE A 344 -6.36 12.61 1.58
N ARG A 345 -5.19 12.57 0.94
CA ARG A 345 -4.02 11.82 1.39
C ARG A 345 -2.78 12.68 1.40
N VAL A 346 -1.95 12.48 2.42
CA VAL A 346 -0.59 13.01 2.49
C VAL A 346 0.36 11.82 2.44
N CYS A 347 1.26 11.83 1.46
CA CYS A 347 2.15 10.70 1.18
C CYS A 347 3.60 11.13 1.38
N GLY A 348 4.35 10.39 2.20
CA GLY A 348 5.79 10.51 2.25
C GLY A 348 6.42 10.07 0.94
N MET A 349 7.30 10.88 0.39
CA MET A 349 8.10 10.57 -0.79
C MET A 349 9.57 10.52 -0.39
N VAL A 350 10.26 9.47 -0.80
CA VAL A 350 11.67 9.25 -0.48
C VAL A 350 12.50 9.53 -1.72
N ARG A 351 13.70 10.12 -1.53
CA ARG A 351 14.65 10.28 -2.63
C ARG A 351 14.98 8.93 -3.27
N ASN A 352 14.89 8.85 -4.58
CA ASN A 352 15.18 7.62 -5.32
C ASN A 352 16.69 7.40 -5.43
N GLU A 353 17.16 6.27 -4.91
CA GLU A 353 18.56 5.83 -4.97
C GLU A 353 18.71 4.58 -5.86
N GLY A 354 17.69 4.26 -6.67
CA GLY A 354 17.66 3.12 -7.58
C GLY A 354 16.57 2.08 -7.26
N GLU A 355 15.67 2.38 -6.32
CA GLU A 355 14.55 1.51 -6.02
C GLU A 355 13.53 1.51 -7.15
N PRO A 356 13.00 0.31 -7.52
CA PRO A 356 11.88 0.20 -8.45
C PRO A 356 10.58 0.58 -7.74
N GLY A 357 9.70 1.29 -8.43
CA GLY A 357 8.36 1.63 -7.91
C GLY A 357 7.74 2.83 -8.61
N GLY A 358 6.54 3.18 -8.18
CA GLY A 358 5.85 4.37 -8.64
C GLY A 358 6.49 5.65 -8.07
N GLY A 359 6.44 6.72 -8.86
CA GLY A 359 6.93 8.04 -8.48
C GLY A 359 5.82 9.09 -8.41
N PRO A 360 6.13 10.27 -7.87
CA PRO A 360 5.23 11.42 -7.83
C PRO A 360 5.24 12.19 -9.15
N PHE A 361 4.04 12.41 -9.72
CA PHE A 361 3.89 13.13 -10.98
C PHE A 361 2.70 14.10 -10.94
N TRP A 362 2.81 15.17 -11.70
CA TRP A 362 1.70 16.00 -12.12
C TRP A 362 1.00 15.33 -13.31
N VAL A 363 -0.31 15.18 -13.22
CA VAL A 363 -1.14 14.50 -14.23
C VAL A 363 -2.31 15.39 -14.61
N GLY A 364 -2.55 15.55 -15.92
CA GLY A 364 -3.69 16.28 -16.45
C GLY A 364 -4.97 15.45 -16.34
N ASN A 365 -6.02 16.04 -15.77
CA ASN A 365 -7.32 15.43 -15.56
C ASN A 365 -8.32 15.80 -16.67
N PRO A 366 -9.38 14.99 -16.89
CA PRO A 366 -10.40 15.27 -17.91
C PRO A 366 -11.18 16.57 -17.69
N ASP A 367 -11.24 17.06 -16.43
CA ASP A 367 -11.91 18.31 -16.04
C ASP A 367 -11.07 19.57 -16.28
N GLY A 368 -9.89 19.42 -16.89
CA GLY A 368 -8.96 20.52 -17.19
C GLY A 368 -8.07 20.91 -16.02
N THR A 369 -8.20 20.28 -14.87
CA THR A 369 -7.27 20.44 -13.75
C THR A 369 -6.00 19.61 -13.96
N GLU A 370 -4.89 19.97 -13.26
CA GLU A 370 -3.75 19.08 -13.06
C GLU A 370 -3.63 18.76 -11.57
N SER A 371 -3.36 17.51 -11.25
CA SER A 371 -3.20 17.09 -9.84
C SER A 371 -2.04 16.14 -9.66
N LEU A 372 -1.59 15.99 -8.41
CA LEU A 372 -0.54 15.06 -8.05
C LEU A 372 -1.06 13.63 -8.02
N GLN A 373 -0.33 12.71 -8.66
CA GLN A 373 -0.62 11.29 -8.65
C GLN A 373 0.66 10.47 -8.51
N ILE A 374 0.53 9.27 -7.93
CA ILE A 374 1.58 8.26 -7.95
C ILE A 374 1.36 7.45 -9.23
N ALA A 375 2.36 7.43 -10.12
CA ALA A 375 2.32 6.66 -11.35
C ALA A 375 3.45 5.65 -11.42
N GLU A 376 3.17 4.48 -11.99
CA GLU A 376 4.13 3.42 -12.27
C GLU A 376 4.47 3.38 -13.76
N SER A 377 5.61 2.77 -14.10
CA SER A 377 6.10 2.72 -15.50
C SER A 377 5.09 2.13 -16.48
N SER A 378 4.26 1.18 -16.06
CA SER A 378 3.21 0.58 -16.88
C SER A 378 2.08 1.55 -17.25
N GLN A 379 1.96 2.67 -16.53
CA GLN A 379 0.92 3.69 -16.73
C GLN A 379 1.41 4.88 -17.59
N ILE A 380 2.70 4.94 -17.88
CA ILE A 380 3.35 6.04 -18.61
C ILE A 380 3.62 5.61 -20.05
N ALA A 381 3.29 6.47 -21.00
CA ALA A 381 3.53 6.19 -22.41
C ALA A 381 5.04 6.00 -22.70
N PRO A 382 5.41 5.14 -23.67
CA PRO A 382 6.82 4.96 -24.01
C PRO A 382 7.54 6.27 -24.37
N ASP A 383 6.86 7.20 -25.03
CA ASP A 383 7.40 8.51 -25.41
C ASP A 383 7.63 9.43 -24.20
N ASP A 384 6.94 9.18 -23.08
CA ASP A 384 7.03 9.94 -21.84
C ASP A 384 8.01 9.30 -20.82
N LEU A 385 8.69 8.20 -21.16
CA LEU A 385 9.71 7.58 -20.29
C LEU A 385 10.81 8.54 -19.81
N PRO A 386 11.27 9.55 -20.59
CA PRO A 386 12.20 10.56 -20.08
C PRO A 386 11.66 11.35 -18.88
N LEU A 387 10.33 11.59 -18.81
CA LEU A 387 9.70 12.24 -17.65
C LEU A 387 9.79 11.35 -16.41
N MET A 388 9.59 10.04 -16.57
CA MET A 388 9.77 9.09 -15.49
C MET A 388 11.22 9.05 -14.97
N GLN A 389 12.19 9.09 -15.88
CA GLN A 389 13.61 9.09 -15.52
C GLN A 389 14.03 10.39 -14.80
N SER A 390 13.30 11.48 -14.98
CA SER A 390 13.54 12.76 -14.29
C SER A 390 13.02 12.78 -12.85
N ALA A 391 12.23 11.78 -12.44
CA ALA A 391 11.68 11.69 -11.09
C ALA A 391 12.80 11.50 -10.06
N THR A 392 12.94 12.45 -9.14
CA THR A 392 13.94 12.42 -8.07
C THR A 392 13.49 11.64 -6.84
N HIS A 393 12.21 11.32 -6.75
CA HIS A 393 11.58 10.66 -5.61
C HIS A 393 10.74 9.47 -6.07
N PHE A 394 10.51 8.56 -5.14
CA PHE A 394 9.60 7.43 -5.34
C PHE A 394 8.66 7.25 -4.15
N ASN A 395 7.60 6.47 -4.33
CA ASN A 395 6.59 6.17 -3.33
C ASN A 395 6.98 4.95 -2.48
N PRO A 396 7.34 5.12 -1.19
CA PRO A 396 7.63 4.01 -0.28
C PRO A 396 6.37 3.31 0.26
N VAL A 397 5.18 3.77 -0.14
CA VAL A 397 3.88 3.39 0.43
C VAL A 397 3.80 3.77 1.91
N ASP A 398 3.95 5.07 2.17
CA ASP A 398 3.83 5.69 3.47
C ASP A 398 2.79 6.82 3.39
N LEU A 399 1.53 6.49 3.68
CA LEU A 399 0.40 7.37 3.47
C LEU A 399 -0.38 7.62 4.77
N VAL A 400 -0.96 8.80 4.86
CA VAL A 400 -1.99 9.15 5.83
C VAL A 400 -3.21 9.66 5.06
N CYS A 401 -4.41 9.16 5.38
CA CYS A 401 -5.64 9.42 4.65
C CYS A 401 -6.72 9.99 5.56
N GLY A 402 -7.38 11.06 5.12
CA GLY A 402 -8.63 11.59 5.68
C GLY A 402 -9.79 11.18 4.78
N VAL A 403 -10.74 10.43 5.33
CA VAL A 403 -11.79 9.75 4.55
C VAL A 403 -13.21 10.16 4.92
N ARG A 404 -13.36 11.31 5.62
CA ARG A 404 -14.65 11.93 5.93
C ARG A 404 -14.76 13.31 5.32
N ASP A 405 -16.01 13.68 4.97
CA ASP A 405 -16.36 15.01 4.50
C ASP A 405 -16.45 16.04 5.66
N SER A 406 -16.74 17.30 5.33
CA SER A 406 -16.88 18.39 6.30
C SER A 406 -18.06 18.22 7.28
N LYS A 407 -18.97 17.28 7.03
CA LYS A 407 -20.11 16.94 7.88
C LYS A 407 -19.85 15.69 8.73
N GLY A 408 -18.65 15.13 8.64
CA GLY A 408 -18.25 13.90 9.31
C GLY A 408 -18.79 12.62 8.65
N CYS A 409 -19.42 12.71 7.49
CA CYS A 409 -19.89 11.55 6.74
C CYS A 409 -18.70 10.89 6.02
N LYS A 410 -18.70 9.57 6.02
CA LYS A 410 -17.65 8.80 5.33
C LYS A 410 -17.85 8.89 3.82
N PHE A 411 -16.77 9.17 3.08
CA PHE A 411 -16.77 9.09 1.62
C PHE A 411 -16.96 7.63 1.15
N ASP A 412 -17.69 7.44 0.05
CA ASP A 412 -17.62 6.20 -0.71
C ASP A 412 -16.39 6.27 -1.62
N LEU A 413 -15.29 5.66 -1.17
CA LEU A 413 -13.96 5.77 -1.79
C LEU A 413 -13.93 5.22 -3.22
N ARG A 414 -14.85 4.31 -3.57
CA ARG A 414 -14.97 3.73 -4.92
C ARG A 414 -15.29 4.78 -5.99
N ARG A 415 -16.00 5.85 -5.61
CA ARG A 415 -16.36 6.95 -6.51
C ARG A 415 -15.17 7.82 -6.92
N TYR A 416 -14.06 7.71 -6.17
CA TYR A 416 -12.84 8.49 -6.38
C TYR A 416 -11.73 7.69 -7.06
N THR A 417 -12.06 6.52 -7.61
CA THR A 417 -11.19 5.68 -8.42
C THR A 417 -11.26 6.12 -9.89
N ASP A 418 -10.14 6.03 -10.60
CA ASP A 418 -10.13 6.11 -12.05
C ASP A 418 -10.02 4.70 -12.67
N PRO A 419 -11.12 4.14 -13.19
CA PRO A 419 -11.11 2.79 -13.74
C PRO A 419 -10.28 2.64 -15.02
N ALA A 420 -9.90 3.74 -15.67
CA ALA A 420 -9.08 3.74 -16.87
C ALA A 420 -7.59 3.48 -16.59
N THR A 421 -7.18 3.44 -15.32
CA THR A 421 -5.77 3.25 -14.91
C THR A 421 -5.43 1.83 -14.49
N GLY A 422 -6.25 0.85 -14.83
CA GLY A 422 -5.90 -0.57 -14.74
C GLY A 422 -4.77 -0.94 -15.72
N PHE A 423 -4.25 -2.14 -15.61
CA PHE A 423 -3.26 -2.64 -16.56
C PHE A 423 -3.42 -4.13 -16.84
N ILE A 424 -2.84 -4.59 -17.94
CA ILE A 424 -2.90 -5.97 -18.39
C ILE A 424 -1.49 -6.55 -18.32
N SER A 425 -1.37 -7.72 -17.70
CA SER A 425 -0.11 -8.44 -17.58
C SER A 425 -0.21 -9.85 -18.16
N SER A 426 0.88 -10.35 -18.75
CA SER A 426 1.01 -11.74 -19.16
C SER A 426 1.32 -12.62 -17.96
N LYS A 427 0.64 -13.75 -17.85
CA LYS A 427 0.76 -14.74 -16.78
C LYS A 427 0.68 -16.14 -17.40
N SER A 428 0.73 -17.17 -16.56
CA SER A 428 0.45 -18.55 -16.95
C SER A 428 -0.37 -19.28 -15.89
N SER A 429 -1.08 -20.30 -16.31
CA SER A 429 -1.80 -21.24 -15.45
C SER A 429 -1.80 -22.63 -16.08
N GLY A 430 -1.39 -23.66 -15.33
CA GLY A 430 -1.32 -25.03 -15.85
C GLY A 430 -0.43 -25.17 -17.09
N GLY A 431 0.64 -24.36 -17.21
CA GLY A 431 1.53 -24.37 -18.38
C GLY A 431 0.96 -23.67 -19.64
N ARG A 432 -0.20 -23.05 -19.56
CA ARG A 432 -0.84 -22.28 -20.64
C ARG A 432 -0.69 -20.79 -20.38
N ASP A 433 -0.32 -20.03 -21.41
CA ASP A 433 -0.23 -18.58 -21.35
C ASP A 433 -1.62 -17.94 -21.25
N LEU A 434 -1.71 -16.87 -20.47
CA LEU A 434 -2.92 -16.08 -20.33
C LEU A 434 -2.58 -14.60 -20.12
N ARG A 435 -3.60 -13.76 -20.28
CA ARG A 435 -3.56 -12.35 -19.91
C ARG A 435 -4.48 -12.12 -18.71
N ALA A 436 -4.01 -11.34 -17.75
CA ALA A 436 -4.75 -10.96 -16.55
C ALA A 436 -4.84 -9.44 -16.45
N GLN A 437 -6.01 -8.93 -16.07
CA GLN A 437 -6.23 -7.53 -15.79
C GLN A 437 -6.02 -7.29 -14.29
N GLU A 438 -5.29 -6.24 -13.95
CA GLU A 438 -5.22 -5.71 -12.60
C GLU A 438 -6.03 -4.41 -12.50
N LEU A 439 -6.74 -4.25 -11.39
CA LEU A 439 -7.48 -3.03 -11.09
C LEU A 439 -6.52 -1.85 -10.85
N PRO A 440 -7.00 -0.60 -10.96
CA PRO A 440 -6.22 0.58 -10.57
C PRO A 440 -5.59 0.39 -9.20
N GLY A 441 -4.26 0.46 -9.11
CA GLY A 441 -3.52 0.19 -7.87
C GLY A 441 -4.00 1.06 -6.71
N LEU A 442 -3.97 0.53 -5.47
CA LEU A 442 -4.58 1.17 -4.29
C LEU A 442 -4.09 2.62 -4.09
N TRP A 443 -2.79 2.84 -4.17
CA TRP A 443 -2.18 4.18 -4.05
C TRP A 443 -1.93 4.88 -5.40
N ASN A 444 -2.32 4.26 -6.52
CA ASN A 444 -2.28 4.84 -7.86
C ASN A 444 -3.69 5.28 -8.27
N GLY A 445 -4.25 4.65 -9.28
CA GLY A 445 -5.55 4.99 -9.86
C GLY A 445 -6.74 4.80 -8.95
N ALA A 446 -6.67 3.95 -7.91
CA ALA A 446 -7.76 3.83 -6.93
C ALA A 446 -7.92 5.10 -6.06
N MET A 447 -6.89 5.94 -5.98
CA MET A 447 -6.92 7.24 -5.31
C MET A 447 -6.68 8.42 -6.29
N ALA A 448 -6.93 8.23 -7.59
CA ALA A 448 -6.64 9.24 -8.62
C ALA A 448 -7.43 10.54 -8.42
N LYS A 449 -8.65 10.45 -7.92
CA LYS A 449 -9.52 11.63 -7.69
C LYS A 449 -9.48 12.15 -6.25
N TRP A 450 -8.47 11.78 -5.47
CA TRP A 450 -8.25 12.29 -4.13
C TRP A 450 -7.41 13.56 -4.19
N ASN A 451 -7.58 14.45 -3.22
CA ASN A 451 -6.58 15.48 -2.97
C ASN A 451 -5.31 14.79 -2.46
N THR A 452 -4.23 14.95 -3.20
CA THR A 452 -2.95 14.27 -2.93
C THR A 452 -1.87 15.32 -2.67
N VAL A 453 -1.21 15.21 -1.54
CA VAL A 453 -0.06 16.04 -1.17
C VAL A 453 1.14 15.15 -0.91
N PHE A 454 2.27 15.47 -1.51
CA PHE A 454 3.53 14.78 -1.29
C PHE A 454 4.42 15.55 -0.33
N VAL A 455 5.07 14.85 0.58
CA VAL A 455 6.02 15.40 1.55
C VAL A 455 7.35 14.67 1.41
N ASP A 456 8.45 15.42 1.26
CA ASP A 456 9.80 14.85 1.30
C ASP A 456 10.08 14.28 2.69
N VAL A 457 10.40 12.99 2.75
CA VAL A 457 10.73 12.30 3.99
C VAL A 457 12.07 11.59 3.87
N PRO A 458 12.86 11.47 4.96
CA PRO A 458 14.16 10.82 4.92
C PRO A 458 14.08 9.37 4.47
N VAL A 459 15.09 8.87 3.77
CA VAL A 459 15.21 7.46 3.38
C VAL A 459 15.16 6.51 4.57
N THR A 460 15.51 6.97 5.77
CA THR A 460 15.42 6.21 7.03
C THR A 460 14.00 5.80 7.40
N THR A 461 12.96 6.40 6.81
CA THR A 461 11.55 5.99 6.96
C THR A 461 11.19 4.77 6.11
N PHE A 462 12.07 4.37 5.19
CA PHE A 462 11.84 3.28 4.24
C PHE A 462 12.82 2.13 4.45
N SER A 463 12.34 1.03 4.96
CA SER A 463 13.12 -0.17 5.30
C SER A 463 12.42 -1.44 4.81
N PRO A 464 12.25 -1.61 3.48
CA PRO A 464 11.51 -2.74 2.92
C PRO A 464 12.33 -4.03 2.95
N VAL A 465 11.64 -5.15 3.14
CA VAL A 465 12.20 -6.49 2.95
C VAL A 465 11.59 -7.11 1.69
N LYS A 466 12.30 -7.02 0.57
CA LYS A 466 11.87 -7.58 -0.72
C LYS A 466 12.42 -8.98 -0.94
N VAL A 467 13.66 -9.20 -0.56
CA VAL A 467 14.36 -10.50 -0.57
C VAL A 467 14.89 -10.81 0.84
N VAL A 468 15.17 -12.08 1.13
CA VAL A 468 15.61 -12.49 2.48
C VAL A 468 16.91 -11.82 2.89
N GLN A 469 17.80 -11.53 1.95
CA GLN A 469 19.07 -10.86 2.20
C GLN A 469 18.91 -9.41 2.69
N ASP A 470 17.75 -8.77 2.44
CA ASP A 470 17.47 -7.43 2.97
C ASP A 470 17.50 -7.41 4.49
N LEU A 471 17.18 -8.53 5.16
CA LEU A 471 17.26 -8.67 6.61
C LEU A 471 18.70 -8.53 7.16
N LEU A 472 19.72 -8.56 6.32
CA LEU A 472 21.11 -8.29 6.69
C LEU A 472 21.49 -6.80 6.61
N ARG A 473 20.61 -5.96 6.07
CA ARG A 473 20.85 -4.52 6.00
C ARG A 473 20.85 -3.89 7.40
N PRO A 474 21.58 -2.77 7.60
CA PRO A 474 21.70 -2.14 8.93
C PRO A 474 20.37 -1.79 9.60
N GLN A 475 19.32 -1.50 8.82
CA GLN A 475 17.99 -1.16 9.34
C GLN A 475 17.25 -2.34 9.94
N HIS A 476 17.73 -3.57 9.74
CA HIS A 476 17.15 -4.81 10.27
C HIS A 476 18.07 -5.55 11.26
N GLN A 477 19.23 -4.96 11.59
CA GLN A 477 20.24 -5.55 12.49
C GLN A 477 20.31 -4.84 13.84
#